data_345c92ea5b59dde0ee8b61e2e9d37ba0
#
_entry.id   345c92ea5b59dde0ee8b61e2e9d37ba0
#
_cell.length_a   1.000
_cell.length_b   1.000
_cell.length_c   1.000
_cell.angle_alpha   90.00
_cell.angle_beta   90.00
_cell.angle_gamma   90.00
#
_symmetry.space_group_name_H-M   'P 1'
#
loop_
_entity.id
_entity.type
_entity.pdbx_description
1 polymer ?
#
loop_
_entity_poly.entity_id
_entity_poly.type
_entity_poly.pdbx_seq_one_letter_code
_entity_poly.pdbx_strand_id
1 'polypeptide(L)'
;MADKTSRRNFMKMGMAGASVLPFLRAMPALAQGSDTLVVVTGQSINSLDLHRTGTNRPSYQVAVNCYDRLVSFGTKEVPGGGLSYDYDTIVPELAESWSMSDDGLVLTFKIKSKATFWDGAKVTAKDVKWSFDRAVSVGGFPSVQMRAGGFIRPDQFAAIDDETFQITLDKPSKLSIPDLAVPVPFVINSAVAKANATEDDPWAMEYLHKNPAGSGAFKVLRWTPGEQLVYGRNDNWVGGPLPAVQRVVLREVPSPATRRALIERGDVQMSFGIPDKDAAELAELEDVTVYSTPIENCIHCLCTNTKFVPFQDADVRKAVAYAVPYEEIFQSASFGRGA
;
A
#
# COMPACT_ATOMS: atom_id res chain seq x y z
N MET A 1 6.58 -37.74 20.83
CA MET A 1 7.51 -36.59 20.84
C MET A 1 7.18 -35.74 19.64
N ALA A 2 6.42 -34.69 19.83
CA ALA A 2 6.03 -33.75 18.73
C ALA A 2 7.20 -32.82 18.48
N ASP A 3 7.60 -32.74 17.23
CA ASP A 3 8.67 -31.87 16.76
C ASP A 3 8.23 -30.39 16.95
N LYS A 4 8.94 -29.69 17.84
CA LYS A 4 8.80 -28.25 18.06
C LYS A 4 9.52 -27.51 16.93
N THR A 5 8.98 -27.55 15.71
CA THR A 5 9.39 -26.61 14.68
C THR A 5 8.94 -25.22 15.15
N SER A 6 9.88 -24.48 15.67
CA SER A 6 9.68 -23.18 16.32
C SER A 6 8.96 -22.23 15.36
N ARG A 7 7.87 -21.59 15.82
CA ARG A 7 7.14 -20.48 15.16
C ARG A 7 8.09 -19.38 14.69
N ARG A 8 9.24 -19.28 15.30
CA ARG A 8 10.36 -18.37 14.99
C ARG A 8 10.98 -18.62 13.60
N ASN A 9 10.97 -19.88 13.09
CA ASN A 9 11.51 -20.21 11.76
C ASN A 9 10.51 -19.87 10.64
N PHE A 10 9.20 -19.86 10.94
CA PHE A 10 8.17 -19.47 9.97
C PHE A 10 8.28 -17.99 9.58
N MET A 11 8.54 -17.10 10.55
CA MET A 11 8.72 -15.66 10.27
C MET A 11 10.01 -15.33 9.49
N LYS A 12 11.03 -16.18 9.58
CA LYS A 12 12.30 -15.95 8.86
C LYS A 12 12.25 -16.31 7.38
N MET A 13 11.31 -17.16 6.95
CA MET A 13 11.21 -17.61 5.55
C MET A 13 10.20 -16.85 4.68
N GLY A 14 9.38 -15.97 5.27
CA GLY A 14 8.21 -15.37 4.59
C GLY A 14 8.29 -13.91 4.21
N MET A 15 9.40 -13.19 4.44
CA MET A 15 9.41 -11.73 4.39
C MET A 15 10.00 -11.10 3.12
N ALA A 16 10.03 -11.78 2.01
CA ALA A 16 10.36 -11.13 0.75
C ALA A 16 9.07 -10.56 0.12
N GLY A 17 8.78 -9.31 0.38
CA GLY A 17 7.92 -8.48 -0.48
C GLY A 17 6.42 -8.42 -0.20
N ALA A 18 5.93 -8.72 1.01
CA ALA A 18 4.52 -8.56 1.32
C ALA A 18 4.28 -7.49 2.40
N SER A 19 3.69 -6.37 2.03
CA SER A 19 3.06 -5.44 2.97
C SER A 19 1.80 -6.10 3.53
N VAL A 20 1.71 -6.34 4.81
CA VAL A 20 0.75 -7.25 5.45
C VAL A 20 -0.26 -6.57 6.37
N LEU A 21 -1.32 -7.20 6.65
CA LEU A 21 -2.66 -6.77 7.02
C LEU A 21 -3.25 -7.45 8.27
N PRO A 22 -4.15 -6.84 8.97
CA PRO A 22 -4.65 -7.29 10.27
C PRO A 22 -6.12 -7.63 10.51
N PHE A 23 -6.49 -8.66 11.32
CA PHE A 23 -7.81 -8.90 11.91
C PHE A 23 -8.11 -10.15 12.71
N LEU A 24 -9.00 -10.09 13.70
CA LEU A 24 -9.64 -11.25 14.28
C LEU A 24 -10.93 -11.06 15.08
N ARG A 25 -11.95 -11.88 14.85
CA ARG A 25 -13.03 -12.25 15.76
C ARG A 25 -13.16 -13.77 15.77
N ALA A 26 -13.52 -14.35 16.92
CA ALA A 26 -13.61 -15.79 17.05
C ALA A 26 -14.46 -16.41 15.92
N MET A 27 -13.80 -17.06 14.99
CA MET A 27 -14.39 -18.12 14.21
C MET A 27 -14.04 -19.44 14.90
N PRO A 28 -14.90 -20.48 14.83
CA PRO A 28 -14.45 -21.82 15.11
C PRO A 28 -13.18 -22.03 14.30
N ALA A 29 -12.18 -22.67 14.89
CA ALA A 29 -10.88 -22.88 14.29
C ALA A 29 -11.06 -23.41 12.86
N LEU A 30 -11.03 -22.51 11.90
CA LEU A 30 -10.68 -22.88 10.55
C LEU A 30 -9.29 -23.46 10.74
N ALA A 31 -9.16 -24.76 10.50
CA ALA A 31 -7.92 -25.50 10.62
C ALA A 31 -6.79 -24.60 10.13
N GLN A 32 -5.88 -24.21 11.03
CA GLN A 32 -4.69 -23.45 10.69
C GLN A 32 -3.84 -24.35 9.80
N GLY A 33 -4.19 -24.42 8.52
CA GLY A 33 -3.27 -24.91 7.51
C GLY A 33 -2.08 -23.93 7.50
N SER A 34 -0.88 -24.44 7.32
CA SER A 34 0.36 -23.69 7.20
C SER A 34 0.31 -22.54 6.17
N ASP A 35 -0.73 -22.49 5.37
CA ASP A 35 -0.90 -21.65 4.18
C ASP A 35 -1.77 -20.40 4.41
N THR A 36 -2.31 -20.18 5.61
CA THR A 36 -3.17 -19.04 5.92
C THR A 36 -2.53 -18.15 6.98
N LEU A 37 -2.37 -16.88 6.64
CA LEU A 37 -1.93 -15.83 7.56
C LEU A 37 -3.14 -15.07 8.08
N VAL A 38 -3.29 -15.02 9.38
CA VAL A 38 -4.34 -14.25 10.04
C VAL A 38 -3.73 -13.06 10.76
N VAL A 39 -4.25 -11.89 10.49
CA VAL A 39 -3.63 -10.63 10.91
C VAL A 39 -4.69 -9.64 11.43
N VAL A 40 -4.40 -8.68 12.34
CA VAL A 40 -5.32 -7.72 13.00
C VAL A 40 -4.98 -6.25 12.83
N THR A 41 -5.99 -5.33 12.62
CA THR A 41 -5.84 -3.86 12.66
C THR A 41 -6.95 -3.17 13.44
N GLY A 42 -6.69 -1.93 13.82
CA GLY A 42 -7.70 -1.11 14.43
C GLY A 42 -8.56 -0.28 13.45
N GLN A 43 -8.27 -0.36 12.17
CA GLN A 43 -8.91 0.52 11.19
C GLN A 43 -9.53 -0.28 10.04
N SER A 44 -10.72 0.16 9.62
CA SER A 44 -11.48 -0.40 8.51
C SER A 44 -10.98 0.07 7.16
N ILE A 45 -11.01 -0.82 6.17
CA ILE A 45 -10.88 -0.47 4.75
C ILE A 45 -12.26 0.02 4.28
N ASN A 46 -12.33 1.19 3.67
CA ASN A 46 -13.56 1.77 3.21
C ASN A 46 -13.74 1.72 1.68
N SER A 47 -12.73 1.30 0.94
CA SER A 47 -12.79 1.11 -0.51
C SER A 47 -11.73 0.12 -0.98
N LEU A 48 -12.05 -0.67 -2.01
CA LEU A 48 -11.08 -1.52 -2.72
C LEU A 48 -10.45 -0.78 -3.92
N ASP A 49 -10.87 0.47 -4.16
CA ASP A 49 -10.38 1.36 -5.20
C ASP A 49 -9.75 2.60 -4.58
N LEU A 50 -8.43 2.76 -4.72
CA LEU A 50 -7.70 3.90 -4.17
C LEU A 50 -7.95 5.21 -4.95
N HIS A 51 -8.45 5.13 -6.19
CA HIS A 51 -8.80 6.32 -6.97
C HIS A 51 -10.14 6.95 -6.52
N ARG A 52 -10.94 6.26 -5.70
CA ARG A 52 -12.21 6.80 -5.22
C ARG A 52 -11.98 7.95 -4.23
N THR A 53 -12.67 9.06 -4.40
CA THR A 53 -12.63 10.18 -3.45
C THR A 53 -13.09 9.73 -2.07
N GLY A 54 -12.36 10.14 -1.03
CA GLY A 54 -12.67 9.77 0.36
C GLY A 54 -12.13 8.39 0.78
N THR A 55 -11.35 7.71 -0.06
CA THR A 55 -10.66 6.48 0.29
C THR A 55 -9.68 6.74 1.43
N ASN A 56 -9.75 5.91 2.47
CA ASN A 56 -8.92 6.07 3.66
C ASN A 56 -7.54 5.40 3.52
N ARG A 57 -6.62 5.74 4.42
CA ARG A 57 -5.26 5.19 4.40
C ARG A 57 -5.19 3.65 4.51
N PRO A 58 -6.01 2.94 5.31
CA PRO A 58 -6.04 1.47 5.31
C PRO A 58 -6.27 0.84 3.94
N SER A 59 -7.01 1.49 3.05
CA SER A 59 -7.27 1.00 1.69
C SER A 59 -6.02 0.95 0.79
N TYR A 60 -4.93 1.63 1.15
CA TYR A 60 -3.64 1.51 0.45
C TYR A 60 -3.12 0.07 0.42
N GLN A 61 -3.46 -0.72 1.45
CA GLN A 61 -3.10 -2.13 1.52
C GLN A 61 -3.72 -2.94 0.37
N VAL A 62 -4.91 -2.54 -0.11
CA VAL A 62 -5.51 -3.17 -1.29
C VAL A 62 -4.72 -2.80 -2.54
N ALA A 63 -4.38 -1.52 -2.71
CA ALA A 63 -3.62 -1.07 -3.87
C ALA A 63 -2.28 -1.80 -4.01
N VAL A 64 -1.50 -1.92 -2.92
CA VAL A 64 -0.16 -2.53 -2.98
C VAL A 64 -0.14 -4.07 -3.03
N ASN A 65 -1.24 -4.75 -2.68
CA ASN A 65 -1.29 -6.21 -2.69
C ASN A 65 -2.12 -6.77 -3.85
N CYS A 66 -3.09 -6.01 -4.34
CA CYS A 66 -4.06 -6.46 -5.33
C CYS A 66 -3.83 -5.90 -6.73
N TYR A 67 -3.03 -4.86 -6.84
CA TYR A 67 -2.69 -4.23 -8.11
C TYR A 67 -1.18 -4.14 -8.24
N ASP A 68 -0.72 -4.07 -9.47
CA ASP A 68 0.67 -3.76 -9.79
C ASP A 68 0.78 -2.35 -10.38
N ARG A 69 1.96 -1.77 -10.25
CA ARG A 69 2.38 -0.51 -10.87
C ARG A 69 3.40 -0.80 -11.96
N LEU A 70 3.84 0.20 -12.68
CA LEU A 70 4.93 0.03 -13.65
C LEU A 70 6.24 -0.32 -12.95
N VAL A 71 6.54 0.39 -11.86
CA VAL A 71 7.74 0.24 -11.05
C VAL A 71 7.39 0.27 -9.57
N SER A 72 8.30 -0.21 -8.73
CA SER A 72 8.20 -0.18 -7.28
C SER A 72 9.48 0.37 -6.66
N PHE A 73 9.41 0.76 -5.39
CA PHE A 73 10.62 0.96 -4.60
C PHE A 73 11.27 -0.38 -4.28
N GLY A 74 12.59 -0.39 -4.21
CA GLY A 74 13.37 -1.50 -3.67
C GLY A 74 13.10 -1.72 -2.18
N THR A 75 13.78 -2.69 -1.60
CA THR A 75 13.69 -2.97 -0.16
C THR A 75 15.07 -2.99 0.46
N LYS A 76 15.18 -2.52 1.71
CA LYS A 76 16.37 -2.58 2.55
C LYS A 76 16.04 -3.22 3.90
N GLU A 77 17.01 -3.90 4.49
CA GLU A 77 16.90 -4.39 5.85
C GLU A 77 16.95 -3.22 6.86
N VAL A 78 16.14 -3.35 7.92
CA VAL A 78 16.13 -2.40 9.03
C VAL A 78 16.54 -3.10 10.33
N PRO A 79 16.99 -2.36 11.36
CA PRO A 79 17.34 -2.93 12.64
C PRO A 79 16.21 -3.83 13.19
N GLY A 80 16.56 -5.03 13.67
CA GLY A 80 15.60 -6.03 14.13
C GLY A 80 15.21 -7.06 13.07
N GLY A 81 15.76 -6.97 11.82
CA GLY A 81 15.61 -7.98 10.76
C GLY A 81 14.31 -7.84 9.95
N GLY A 82 13.66 -6.69 10.01
CA GLY A 82 12.54 -6.34 9.13
C GLY A 82 13.02 -5.76 7.80
N LEU A 83 12.06 -5.62 6.84
CA LEU A 83 12.29 -4.93 5.58
C LEU A 83 11.52 -3.61 5.55
N SER A 84 12.14 -2.57 5.03
CA SER A 84 11.51 -1.29 4.70
C SER A 84 11.71 -0.97 3.23
N TYR A 85 10.95 -0.02 2.68
CA TYR A 85 11.23 0.50 1.36
C TYR A 85 12.59 1.21 1.33
N ASP A 86 13.32 0.96 0.26
CA ASP A 86 14.48 1.74 -0.14
C ASP A 86 14.03 2.76 -1.18
N TYR A 87 13.83 4.00 -0.76
CA TYR A 87 13.32 5.08 -1.62
C TYR A 87 14.35 5.57 -2.64
N ASP A 88 15.61 5.20 -2.49
CA ASP A 88 16.68 5.54 -3.43
C ASP A 88 16.77 4.53 -4.60
N THR A 89 16.13 3.37 -4.46
CA THR A 89 16.18 2.30 -5.45
C THR A 89 14.80 2.08 -6.08
N ILE A 90 14.73 2.16 -7.42
CA ILE A 90 13.52 1.82 -8.19
C ILE A 90 13.75 0.47 -8.88
N VAL A 91 12.77 -0.42 -8.76
CA VAL A 91 12.80 -1.77 -9.33
C VAL A 91 11.63 -2.02 -10.28
N PRO A 92 11.79 -2.90 -11.27
CA PRO A 92 10.71 -3.31 -12.17
C PRO A 92 9.54 -3.98 -11.43
N GLU A 93 8.28 -3.64 -11.79
CA GLU A 93 7.08 -4.35 -11.32
C GLU A 93 6.30 -4.90 -12.54
N LEU A 94 5.38 -4.15 -13.17
CA LEU A 94 4.80 -4.52 -14.47
C LEU A 94 5.72 -4.20 -15.64
N ALA A 95 6.48 -3.12 -15.56
CA ALA A 95 7.48 -2.83 -16.57
C ALA A 95 8.65 -3.81 -16.45
N GLU A 96 9.07 -4.40 -17.55
CA GLU A 96 10.29 -5.18 -17.66
C GLU A 96 11.52 -4.25 -17.66
N SER A 97 11.38 -3.10 -18.32
CA SER A 97 12.40 -2.07 -18.43
C SER A 97 11.76 -0.71 -18.75
N TRP A 98 12.53 0.35 -18.55
CA TRP A 98 12.15 1.70 -18.99
C TRP A 98 13.37 2.50 -19.42
N SER A 99 13.12 3.54 -20.21
CA SER A 99 14.13 4.52 -20.62
C SER A 99 13.54 5.93 -20.54
N MET A 100 14.44 6.90 -20.44
CA MET A 100 14.13 8.32 -20.50
C MET A 100 14.89 8.94 -21.67
N SER A 101 14.27 9.84 -22.42
CA SER A 101 14.94 10.61 -23.47
C SER A 101 15.99 11.55 -22.90
N ASP A 102 16.96 11.96 -23.71
CA ASP A 102 18.10 12.79 -23.30
C ASP A 102 17.65 14.15 -22.72
N ASP A 103 16.52 14.69 -23.19
CA ASP A 103 15.93 15.93 -22.69
C ASP A 103 15.11 15.73 -21.40
N GLY A 104 14.92 14.47 -20.95
CA GLY A 104 14.17 14.12 -19.75
C GLY A 104 12.66 14.29 -19.89
N LEU A 105 12.12 14.40 -21.10
CA LEU A 105 10.70 14.68 -21.34
C LEU A 105 9.89 13.44 -21.69
N VAL A 106 10.51 12.39 -22.23
CA VAL A 106 9.80 11.18 -22.66
C VAL A 106 10.27 9.97 -21.88
N LEU A 107 9.33 9.36 -21.14
CA LEU A 107 9.52 8.07 -20.46
C LEU A 107 8.87 6.97 -21.29
N THR A 108 9.62 5.93 -21.61
CA THR A 108 9.11 4.77 -22.36
C THR A 108 9.27 3.51 -21.51
N PHE A 109 8.20 2.76 -21.33
CA PHE A 109 8.13 1.53 -20.54
C PHE A 109 7.81 0.33 -21.43
N LYS A 110 8.51 -0.78 -21.22
CA LYS A 110 8.19 -2.08 -21.80
C LYS A 110 7.45 -2.92 -20.78
N ILE A 111 6.22 -3.32 -21.09
CA ILE A 111 5.38 -4.13 -20.20
C ILE A 111 5.79 -5.61 -20.32
N LYS A 112 5.83 -6.32 -19.20
CA LYS A 112 6.10 -7.77 -19.15
C LYS A 112 5.07 -8.54 -19.97
N SER A 113 5.49 -9.24 -21.01
CA SER A 113 4.60 -9.98 -21.92
C SER A 113 3.80 -11.10 -21.27
N LYS A 114 4.24 -11.57 -20.09
CA LYS A 114 3.58 -12.63 -19.29
C LYS A 114 2.65 -12.08 -18.22
N ALA A 115 2.56 -10.77 -18.05
CA ALA A 115 1.68 -10.17 -17.04
C ALA A 115 0.21 -10.40 -17.39
N THR A 116 -0.58 -10.89 -16.42
CA THR A 116 -2.01 -11.12 -16.57
C THR A 116 -2.79 -10.56 -15.40
N PHE A 117 -4.00 -10.11 -15.68
CA PHE A 117 -4.99 -9.85 -14.63
C PHE A 117 -5.50 -11.14 -14.00
N TRP A 118 -6.26 -11.02 -12.92
CA TRP A 118 -6.79 -12.18 -12.19
C TRP A 118 -7.76 -13.06 -12.99
N ASP A 119 -8.39 -12.52 -14.03
CA ASP A 119 -9.26 -13.23 -14.96
C ASP A 119 -8.49 -13.96 -16.08
N GLY A 120 -7.17 -13.78 -16.12
CA GLY A 120 -6.27 -14.36 -17.12
C GLY A 120 -6.09 -13.49 -18.38
N ALA A 121 -6.76 -12.35 -18.50
CA ALA A 121 -6.52 -11.40 -19.58
C ALA A 121 -5.11 -10.81 -19.47
N LYS A 122 -4.44 -10.59 -20.60
CA LYS A 122 -3.12 -9.96 -20.63
C LYS A 122 -3.19 -8.51 -20.15
N VAL A 123 -2.20 -8.09 -19.36
CA VAL A 123 -1.97 -6.68 -19.06
C VAL A 123 -1.33 -6.03 -20.29
N THR A 124 -1.88 -4.93 -20.75
CA THR A 124 -1.40 -4.19 -21.93
C THR A 124 -1.12 -2.72 -21.61
N ALA A 125 -0.36 -2.07 -22.47
CA ALA A 125 -0.14 -0.62 -22.40
C ALA A 125 -1.44 0.19 -22.51
N LYS A 126 -2.51 -0.37 -23.10
CA LYS A 126 -3.85 0.24 -23.14
C LYS A 126 -4.49 0.28 -21.75
N ASP A 127 -4.26 -0.75 -20.93
CA ASP A 127 -4.75 -0.80 -19.55
C ASP A 127 -4.00 0.19 -18.67
N VAL A 128 -2.67 0.31 -18.86
CA VAL A 128 -1.84 1.32 -18.20
C VAL A 128 -2.34 2.72 -18.54
N LYS A 129 -2.50 3.02 -19.86
CA LYS A 129 -3.02 4.31 -20.30
C LYS A 129 -4.38 4.63 -19.67
N TRP A 130 -5.33 3.70 -19.74
CA TRP A 130 -6.66 3.90 -19.19
C TRP A 130 -6.62 4.18 -17.69
N SER A 131 -5.77 3.46 -16.94
CA SER A 131 -5.62 3.63 -15.49
C SER A 131 -5.03 4.99 -15.13
N PHE A 132 -4.07 5.46 -15.91
CA PHE A 132 -3.43 6.77 -15.73
C PHE A 132 -4.35 7.92 -16.14
N ASP A 133 -5.06 7.77 -17.28
CA ASP A 133 -6.11 8.71 -17.70
C ASP A 133 -7.15 8.88 -16.58
N ARG A 134 -7.58 7.76 -15.98
CA ARG A 134 -8.50 7.75 -14.84
C ARG A 134 -7.90 8.49 -13.64
N ALA A 135 -6.69 8.16 -13.22
CA ALA A 135 -6.05 8.74 -12.04
C ALA A 135 -5.95 10.28 -12.11
N VAL A 136 -5.63 10.83 -13.29
CA VAL A 136 -5.54 12.28 -13.47
C VAL A 136 -6.89 12.97 -13.67
N SER A 137 -7.95 12.20 -14.03
CA SER A 137 -9.27 12.75 -14.39
C SER A 137 -10.29 12.73 -13.26
N VAL A 138 -10.18 11.82 -12.28
CA VAL A 138 -11.18 11.63 -11.22
C VAL A 138 -11.14 12.72 -10.14
N GLY A 139 -10.11 13.56 -10.14
CA GLY A 139 -9.93 14.59 -9.12
C GLY A 139 -9.48 14.04 -7.77
N GLY A 140 -9.56 14.88 -6.72
CA GLY A 140 -9.20 14.47 -5.36
C GLY A 140 -7.73 14.06 -5.20
N PHE A 141 -7.49 13.16 -4.25
CA PHE A 141 -6.14 12.70 -3.91
C PHE A 141 -5.38 12.05 -5.08
N PRO A 142 -5.99 11.17 -5.91
CA PRO A 142 -5.27 10.56 -7.04
C PRO A 142 -4.68 11.59 -8.00
N SER A 143 -5.47 12.57 -8.43
CA SER A 143 -5.01 13.62 -9.35
C SER A 143 -3.95 14.53 -8.71
N VAL A 144 -4.00 14.75 -7.39
CA VAL A 144 -2.97 15.51 -6.66
C VAL A 144 -1.67 14.72 -6.59
N GLN A 145 -1.74 13.43 -6.30
CA GLN A 145 -0.57 12.56 -6.25
C GLN A 145 0.11 12.46 -7.61
N MET A 146 -0.63 12.14 -8.67
CA MET A 146 -0.10 12.04 -10.03
C MET A 146 0.58 13.35 -10.48
N ARG A 147 0.08 14.50 -10.03
CA ARG A 147 0.68 15.80 -10.33
C ARG A 147 2.07 15.99 -9.74
N ALA A 148 2.40 15.33 -8.63
CA ALA A 148 3.73 15.40 -8.03
C ALA A 148 4.81 14.85 -8.98
N GLY A 149 4.51 13.79 -9.73
CA GLY A 149 5.35 13.24 -10.79
C GLY A 149 5.35 14.03 -12.11
N GLY A 150 4.49 15.06 -12.22
CA GLY A 150 4.31 15.83 -13.45
C GLY A 150 3.21 15.27 -14.38
N PHE A 151 2.42 14.32 -13.90
CA PHE A 151 1.33 13.66 -14.64
C PHE A 151 0.02 14.41 -14.36
N ILE A 152 -0.45 15.21 -15.30
CA ILE A 152 -1.54 16.16 -15.04
C ILE A 152 -2.74 16.03 -15.97
N ARG A 153 -2.60 15.36 -17.11
CA ARG A 153 -3.66 15.22 -18.11
C ARG A 153 -3.49 13.98 -19.01
N PRO A 154 -4.58 13.44 -19.57
CA PRO A 154 -4.58 12.20 -20.34
C PRO A 154 -3.73 12.20 -21.61
N ASP A 155 -3.56 13.34 -22.26
CA ASP A 155 -2.78 13.46 -23.50
C ASP A 155 -1.25 13.27 -23.30
N GLN A 156 -0.80 13.26 -22.06
CA GLN A 156 0.59 12.88 -21.72
C GLN A 156 0.85 11.38 -21.86
N PHE A 157 -0.19 10.54 -21.93
CA PHE A 157 -0.09 9.08 -21.90
C PHE A 157 -0.41 8.45 -23.26
N ALA A 158 0.46 7.56 -23.74
CA ALA A 158 0.27 6.87 -25.00
C ALA A 158 0.57 5.36 -24.88
N ALA A 159 -0.35 4.52 -25.34
CA ALA A 159 -0.07 3.14 -25.66
C ALA A 159 0.41 3.06 -27.11
N ILE A 160 1.71 2.88 -27.31
CA ILE A 160 2.33 2.85 -28.64
C ILE A 160 1.98 1.54 -29.34
N ASP A 161 2.05 0.45 -28.60
CA ASP A 161 1.59 -0.89 -28.96
C ASP A 161 1.06 -1.60 -27.70
N ASP A 162 0.79 -2.90 -27.76
CA ASP A 162 0.23 -3.63 -26.63
C ASP A 162 1.23 -3.78 -25.45
N GLU A 163 2.53 -3.67 -25.69
CA GLU A 163 3.57 -3.84 -24.68
C GLU A 163 4.37 -2.56 -24.40
N THR A 164 4.19 -1.49 -25.18
CA THR A 164 4.97 -0.25 -25.07
C THR A 164 4.08 0.89 -24.64
N PHE A 165 4.33 1.40 -23.43
CA PHE A 165 3.66 2.58 -22.85
C PHE A 165 4.62 3.76 -22.78
N GLN A 166 4.13 4.95 -23.11
CA GLN A 166 4.92 6.16 -23.11
C GLN A 166 4.24 7.29 -22.33
N ILE A 167 5.05 8.07 -21.62
CA ILE A 167 4.64 9.31 -20.93
C ILE A 167 5.43 10.47 -21.49
N THR A 168 4.75 11.56 -21.90
CA THR A 168 5.39 12.80 -22.30
C THR A 168 5.16 13.87 -21.23
N LEU A 169 6.25 14.39 -20.66
CA LEU A 169 6.24 15.42 -19.61
C LEU A 169 6.32 16.81 -20.23
N ASP A 170 5.72 17.81 -19.57
CA ASP A 170 5.83 19.23 -19.99
C ASP A 170 7.19 19.82 -19.63
N LYS A 171 7.85 19.26 -18.62
CA LYS A 171 9.18 19.65 -18.13
C LYS A 171 9.85 18.46 -17.43
N PRO A 172 11.19 18.37 -17.46
CA PRO A 172 11.91 17.34 -16.72
C PRO A 172 11.62 17.42 -15.21
N SER A 173 11.42 16.26 -14.58
CA SER A 173 11.21 16.16 -13.13
C SER A 173 11.93 14.95 -12.55
N LYS A 174 12.66 15.16 -11.46
CA LYS A 174 13.29 14.07 -10.70
C LYS A 174 12.27 13.19 -9.97
N LEU A 175 11.04 13.67 -9.79
CA LEU A 175 9.99 12.95 -9.09
C LEU A 175 9.19 12.02 -10.01
N SER A 176 9.31 12.12 -11.34
CA SER A 176 8.45 11.37 -12.26
C SER A 176 8.56 9.86 -12.08
N ILE A 177 9.76 9.30 -11.98
CA ILE A 177 9.93 7.85 -11.75
C ILE A 177 9.55 7.46 -10.32
N PRO A 178 10.02 8.12 -9.25
CA PRO A 178 9.59 7.79 -7.88
C PRO A 178 8.08 7.88 -7.66
N ASP A 179 7.40 8.83 -8.31
CA ASP A 179 5.94 8.96 -8.20
C ASP A 179 5.17 7.83 -8.88
N LEU A 180 5.79 7.07 -9.78
CA LEU A 180 5.22 5.84 -10.34
C LEU A 180 5.36 4.63 -9.41
N ALA A 181 6.19 4.72 -8.38
CA ALA A 181 6.38 3.65 -7.39
C ALA A 181 5.46 3.77 -6.17
N VAL A 182 4.73 4.90 -6.00
CA VAL A 182 3.73 5.05 -4.94
C VAL A 182 2.42 4.31 -5.28
N PRO A 183 1.49 4.11 -4.31
CA PRO A 183 0.31 3.26 -4.55
C PRO A 183 -0.69 3.76 -5.59
N VAL A 184 -0.73 5.06 -5.93
CA VAL A 184 -1.77 5.63 -6.80
C VAL A 184 -1.68 5.20 -8.28
N PRO A 185 -0.51 5.16 -8.95
CA PRO A 185 -0.41 4.80 -10.36
C PRO A 185 -0.50 3.27 -10.61
N PHE A 186 -1.43 2.59 -9.93
CA PHE A 186 -1.68 1.18 -10.17
C PHE A 186 -2.48 0.93 -11.45
N VAL A 187 -2.34 -0.28 -12.00
CA VAL A 187 -2.95 -0.67 -13.27
C VAL A 187 -4.22 -1.51 -13.03
N ILE A 188 -5.31 -1.11 -13.67
CA ILE A 188 -6.63 -1.72 -13.60
C ILE A 188 -6.91 -2.46 -14.91
N ASN A 189 -7.60 -3.60 -14.85
CA ASN A 189 -8.19 -4.23 -16.02
C ASN A 189 -9.23 -3.30 -16.64
N SER A 190 -8.82 -2.60 -17.70
CA SER A 190 -9.67 -1.58 -18.33
C SER A 190 -10.89 -2.17 -19.04
N ALA A 191 -10.82 -3.42 -19.47
CA ALA A 191 -11.96 -4.11 -20.08
C ALA A 191 -13.05 -4.38 -19.04
N VAL A 192 -12.70 -4.87 -17.85
CA VAL A 192 -13.64 -5.07 -16.74
C VAL A 192 -14.24 -3.74 -16.30
N ALA A 193 -13.42 -2.70 -16.14
CA ALA A 193 -13.91 -1.38 -15.76
C ALA A 193 -14.89 -0.82 -16.78
N LYS A 194 -14.55 -0.81 -18.06
CA LYS A 194 -15.40 -0.32 -19.15
C LYS A 194 -16.71 -1.09 -19.28
N ALA A 195 -16.70 -2.40 -19.04
CA ALA A 195 -17.92 -3.23 -19.06
C ALA A 195 -18.90 -2.89 -17.93
N ASN A 196 -18.42 -2.23 -16.86
CA ASN A 196 -19.22 -1.83 -15.70
C ASN A 196 -19.33 -0.31 -15.53
N ALA A 197 -18.83 0.45 -16.50
CA ALA A 197 -19.02 1.89 -16.56
C ALA A 197 -20.44 2.24 -17.01
N THR A 198 -20.93 3.40 -16.56
CA THR A 198 -22.22 3.96 -16.98
C THR A 198 -22.01 5.39 -17.51
N GLU A 199 -23.05 5.98 -18.08
CA GLU A 199 -22.99 7.38 -18.53
C GLU A 199 -22.69 8.33 -17.38
N ASP A 200 -23.24 8.08 -16.19
CA ASP A 200 -23.02 8.86 -14.97
C ASP A 200 -21.72 8.48 -14.22
N ASP A 201 -21.16 7.30 -14.50
CA ASP A 201 -19.91 6.81 -13.90
C ASP A 201 -18.99 6.21 -14.98
N PRO A 202 -18.41 7.06 -15.86
CA PRO A 202 -17.58 6.61 -16.99
C PRO A 202 -16.27 5.96 -16.55
N TRP A 203 -15.89 6.11 -15.30
CA TRP A 203 -14.69 5.53 -14.70
C TRP A 203 -14.96 4.31 -13.83
N ALA A 204 -16.20 3.81 -13.79
CA ALA A 204 -16.63 2.65 -12.99
C ALA A 204 -16.24 2.74 -11.50
N MET A 205 -16.36 3.94 -10.91
CA MET A 205 -15.96 4.19 -9.52
C MET A 205 -16.79 3.37 -8.53
N GLU A 206 -18.10 3.28 -8.76
CA GLU A 206 -19.01 2.54 -7.88
C GLU A 206 -18.84 1.02 -8.01
N TYR A 207 -18.47 0.52 -9.19
CA TYR A 207 -18.17 -0.89 -9.38
C TYR A 207 -16.83 -1.27 -8.74
N LEU A 208 -15.76 -0.56 -9.09
CA LEU A 208 -14.39 -0.86 -8.64
C LEU A 208 -14.22 -0.65 -7.13
N HIS A 209 -15.01 0.22 -6.52
CA HIS A 209 -15.07 0.39 -5.07
C HIS A 209 -15.27 -0.94 -4.31
N LYS A 210 -15.99 -1.89 -4.91
CA LYS A 210 -16.32 -3.19 -4.30
C LYS A 210 -15.73 -4.38 -5.03
N ASN A 211 -15.33 -4.22 -6.28
CA ASN A 211 -14.90 -5.27 -7.19
C ASN A 211 -13.53 -4.90 -7.80
N PRO A 212 -12.44 -5.13 -7.10
CA PRO A 212 -11.12 -4.78 -7.62
C PRO A 212 -10.78 -5.65 -8.84
N ALA A 213 -10.16 -5.04 -9.84
CA ALA A 213 -9.81 -5.66 -11.10
C ALA A 213 -8.30 -5.52 -11.35
N GLY A 214 -7.49 -6.19 -10.53
CA GLY A 214 -6.05 -6.06 -10.51
C GLY A 214 -5.29 -7.25 -11.09
N SER A 215 -3.97 -7.12 -11.08
CA SER A 215 -3.00 -8.12 -11.51
C SER A 215 -2.08 -8.58 -10.35
N GLY A 216 -2.15 -7.94 -9.19
CA GLY A 216 -1.23 -8.08 -8.08
C GLY A 216 -1.10 -9.48 -7.48
N ALA A 217 -0.21 -9.58 -6.51
CA ALA A 217 0.16 -10.85 -5.85
C ALA A 217 -1.00 -11.55 -5.13
N PHE A 218 -2.03 -10.78 -4.74
CA PHE A 218 -3.22 -11.31 -4.08
C PHE A 218 -4.50 -10.83 -4.78
N LYS A 219 -5.53 -11.70 -4.78
CA LYS A 219 -6.90 -11.42 -5.23
C LYS A 219 -7.80 -11.24 -4.02
N VAL A 220 -8.73 -10.29 -4.08
CA VAL A 220 -9.80 -10.23 -3.08
C VAL A 220 -10.79 -11.36 -3.32
N LEU A 221 -10.91 -12.26 -2.35
CA LEU A 221 -11.89 -13.36 -2.38
C LEU A 221 -13.20 -12.96 -1.72
N ARG A 222 -13.15 -12.13 -0.70
CA ARG A 222 -14.30 -11.67 0.06
C ARG A 222 -13.97 -10.39 0.82
N TRP A 223 -14.88 -9.44 0.81
CA TRP A 223 -14.84 -8.26 1.66
C TRP A 223 -16.17 -8.06 2.39
N THR A 224 -16.09 -7.96 3.70
CA THR A 224 -17.21 -7.56 4.58
C THR A 224 -16.76 -6.31 5.33
N PRO A 225 -17.23 -5.11 4.88
CA PRO A 225 -16.83 -3.84 5.51
C PRO A 225 -17.06 -3.84 7.03
N GLY A 226 -16.08 -3.35 7.79
CA GLY A 226 -16.15 -3.33 9.25
C GLY A 226 -15.89 -4.68 9.92
N GLU A 227 -15.66 -5.73 9.16
CA GLU A 227 -15.37 -7.07 9.70
C GLU A 227 -14.04 -7.62 9.23
N GLN A 228 -13.98 -7.94 7.92
CA GLN A 228 -12.83 -8.63 7.35
C GLN A 228 -12.70 -8.45 5.84
N LEU A 229 -11.48 -8.63 5.39
CA LEU A 229 -11.13 -8.81 3.99
C LEU A 229 -10.29 -10.09 3.85
N VAL A 230 -10.64 -10.95 2.91
CA VAL A 230 -9.95 -12.21 2.65
C VAL A 230 -9.27 -12.14 1.30
N TYR A 231 -7.97 -12.38 1.30
CA TYR A 231 -7.18 -12.48 0.09
C TYR A 231 -6.82 -13.93 -0.22
N GLY A 232 -6.74 -14.25 -1.50
CA GLY A 232 -6.12 -15.46 -2.03
C GLY A 232 -4.92 -15.11 -2.90
N ARG A 233 -3.87 -15.91 -2.86
CA ARG A 233 -2.68 -15.71 -3.68
C ARG A 233 -3.01 -15.79 -5.17
N ASN A 234 -2.38 -14.96 -5.97
CA ASN A 234 -2.40 -15.04 -7.42
C ASN A 234 -1.19 -15.85 -7.91
N ASP A 235 -1.39 -17.13 -8.18
CA ASP A 235 -0.30 -18.03 -8.60
C ASP A 235 0.29 -17.68 -9.98
N ASN A 236 -0.39 -16.82 -10.76
CA ASN A 236 0.10 -16.33 -12.05
C ASN A 236 0.82 -14.97 -11.95
N TRP A 237 1.03 -14.45 -10.75
CA TRP A 237 1.68 -13.16 -10.57
C TRP A 237 3.15 -13.20 -11.00
N VAL A 238 3.58 -12.16 -11.72
CA VAL A 238 4.93 -12.04 -12.30
C VAL A 238 5.71 -10.82 -11.81
N GLY A 239 5.14 -10.04 -10.88
CA GLY A 239 5.78 -8.84 -10.32
C GLY A 239 6.98 -9.11 -9.42
N GLY A 240 7.09 -10.36 -8.90
CA GLY A 240 8.17 -10.79 -8.01
C GLY A 240 8.06 -12.25 -7.62
N PRO A 241 8.76 -12.70 -6.57
CA PRO A 241 8.61 -14.05 -6.01
C PRO A 241 7.21 -14.22 -5.42
N LEU A 242 6.58 -15.39 -5.65
CA LEU A 242 5.25 -15.68 -5.11
C LEU A 242 5.25 -15.61 -3.58
N PRO A 243 4.21 -15.02 -2.96
CA PRO A 243 4.03 -15.06 -1.52
C PRO A 243 4.03 -16.50 -0.98
N ALA A 244 4.67 -16.73 0.16
CA ALA A 244 4.71 -18.05 0.79
C ALA A 244 3.32 -18.53 1.25
N VAL A 245 2.45 -17.59 1.65
CA VAL A 245 1.09 -17.88 2.11
C VAL A 245 0.10 -17.87 0.96
N GLN A 246 -0.84 -18.83 0.95
CA GLN A 246 -1.89 -18.91 -0.07
C GLN A 246 -3.10 -18.04 0.25
N ARG A 247 -3.33 -17.73 1.52
CA ARG A 247 -4.47 -16.94 1.99
C ARG A 247 -4.06 -15.98 3.08
N VAL A 248 -4.63 -14.77 3.04
CA VAL A 248 -4.54 -13.82 4.14
C VAL A 248 -5.95 -13.46 4.59
N VAL A 249 -6.21 -13.64 5.88
CA VAL A 249 -7.47 -13.20 6.52
C VAL A 249 -7.21 -11.91 7.28
N LEU A 250 -7.83 -10.88 6.83
CA LEU A 250 -7.75 -9.52 7.26
C LEU A 250 -8.95 -9.21 8.16
N ARG A 251 -8.78 -8.91 9.46
CA ARG A 251 -9.89 -8.59 10.37
C ARG A 251 -9.71 -7.29 11.14
N GLU A 252 -10.82 -6.58 11.27
CA GLU A 252 -10.89 -5.36 12.06
C GLU A 252 -11.11 -5.71 13.54
N VAL A 253 -10.21 -5.24 14.40
CA VAL A 253 -10.32 -5.32 15.86
C VAL A 253 -9.96 -3.94 16.42
N PRO A 254 -10.95 -3.04 16.59
CA PRO A 254 -10.71 -1.65 16.98
C PRO A 254 -9.93 -1.50 18.28
N SER A 255 -10.20 -2.34 19.29
CA SER A 255 -9.55 -2.28 20.61
C SER A 255 -8.06 -2.69 20.54
N PRO A 256 -7.12 -1.79 20.87
CA PRO A 256 -5.69 -2.12 20.94
C PRO A 256 -5.41 -3.22 21.98
N ALA A 257 -6.06 -3.17 23.14
CA ALA A 257 -5.89 -4.18 24.18
C ALA A 257 -6.32 -5.58 23.73
N THR A 258 -7.40 -5.66 22.92
CA THR A 258 -7.82 -6.93 22.33
C THR A 258 -6.81 -7.42 21.31
N ARG A 259 -6.26 -6.55 20.44
CA ARG A 259 -5.22 -6.92 19.48
C ARG A 259 -3.96 -7.42 20.17
N ARG A 260 -3.53 -6.74 21.25
CA ARG A 260 -2.42 -7.17 22.09
C ARG A 260 -2.66 -8.58 22.66
N ALA A 261 -3.79 -8.80 23.32
CA ALA A 261 -4.13 -10.10 23.91
C ALA A 261 -4.18 -11.24 22.88
N LEU A 262 -4.61 -10.95 21.64
CA LEU A 262 -4.64 -11.94 20.55
C LEU A 262 -3.23 -12.35 20.09
N ILE A 263 -2.29 -11.41 20.03
CA ILE A 263 -0.88 -11.69 19.73
C ILE A 263 -0.22 -12.47 20.86
N GLU A 264 -0.38 -12.04 22.10
CA GLU A 264 0.20 -12.70 23.29
C GLU A 264 -0.22 -14.17 23.39
N ARG A 265 -1.49 -14.49 23.05
CA ARG A 265 -2.00 -15.87 23.05
C ARG A 265 -1.63 -16.68 21.81
N GLY A 266 -1.09 -16.02 20.78
CA GLY A 266 -0.83 -16.64 19.49
C GLY A 266 -2.09 -17.00 18.68
N ASP A 267 -3.24 -16.39 19.00
CA ASP A 267 -4.51 -16.55 18.27
C ASP A 267 -4.42 -15.93 16.88
N VAL A 268 -3.45 -15.04 16.68
CA VAL A 268 -3.13 -14.40 15.39
C VAL A 268 -1.63 -14.37 15.16
N GLN A 269 -1.24 -14.33 13.90
CA GLN A 269 0.15 -14.34 13.53
C GLN A 269 0.74 -12.93 13.41
N MET A 270 -0.11 -11.90 13.23
CA MET A 270 0.36 -10.53 13.04
C MET A 270 -0.66 -9.49 13.51
N SER A 271 -0.17 -8.35 13.99
CA SER A 271 -0.97 -7.18 14.35
C SER A 271 -0.31 -5.89 13.89
N PHE A 272 -1.10 -4.95 13.39
CA PHE A 272 -0.66 -3.59 13.13
C PHE A 272 -1.28 -2.58 14.08
N GLY A 273 -0.65 -1.40 14.19
CA GLY A 273 -1.19 -0.30 14.96
C GLY A 273 -1.32 -0.62 16.46
N ILE A 274 -0.39 -1.42 16.98
CA ILE A 274 -0.20 -1.58 18.42
C ILE A 274 0.38 -0.27 18.94
N PRO A 275 -0.17 0.30 20.06
CA PRO A 275 0.40 1.49 20.69
C PRO A 275 1.88 1.28 21.08
N ASP A 276 2.69 2.33 21.00
CA ASP A 276 4.14 2.24 21.23
C ASP A 276 4.49 1.65 22.59
N LYS A 277 3.72 1.99 23.65
CA LYS A 277 3.86 1.37 24.97
C LYS A 277 3.68 -0.15 24.91
N ASP A 278 2.58 -0.61 24.32
CA ASP A 278 2.27 -2.04 24.20
C ASP A 278 3.29 -2.75 23.32
N ALA A 279 3.76 -2.07 22.25
CA ALA A 279 4.81 -2.61 21.39
C ALA A 279 6.16 -2.75 22.10
N ALA A 280 6.50 -1.83 23.02
CA ALA A 280 7.69 -1.94 23.84
C ALA A 280 7.61 -3.14 24.81
N GLU A 281 6.47 -3.31 25.49
CA GLU A 281 6.24 -4.45 26.38
C GLU A 281 6.18 -5.79 25.62
N LEU A 282 5.57 -5.83 24.43
CA LEU A 282 5.52 -7.03 23.59
C LEU A 282 6.90 -7.45 23.05
N ALA A 283 7.81 -6.50 22.88
CA ALA A 283 9.17 -6.77 22.43
C ALA A 283 10.01 -7.58 23.44
N GLU A 284 9.61 -7.55 24.71
CA GLU A 284 10.25 -8.32 25.79
C GLU A 284 9.80 -9.80 25.81
N LEU A 285 8.76 -10.17 25.06
CA LEU A 285 8.23 -11.51 25.03
C LEU A 285 9.03 -12.40 24.07
N GLU A 286 9.39 -13.61 24.52
CA GLU A 286 10.22 -14.55 23.75
C GLU A 286 9.57 -15.01 22.44
N ASP A 287 8.24 -15.15 22.41
CA ASP A 287 7.46 -15.65 21.27
C ASP A 287 6.92 -14.51 20.35
N VAL A 288 7.23 -13.25 20.65
CA VAL A 288 6.76 -12.08 19.87
C VAL A 288 7.94 -11.33 19.29
N THR A 289 7.84 -11.00 18.02
CA THR A 289 8.82 -10.11 17.35
C THR A 289 8.12 -8.81 16.97
N VAL A 290 8.66 -7.68 17.43
CA VAL A 290 8.17 -6.35 17.08
C VAL A 290 9.10 -5.76 16.02
N TYR A 291 8.53 -5.45 14.86
CA TYR A 291 9.23 -4.74 13.79
C TYR A 291 8.78 -3.29 13.78
N SER A 292 9.75 -2.39 13.78
CA SER A 292 9.53 -0.95 13.56
C SER A 292 10.30 -0.52 12.33
N THR A 293 9.64 0.15 11.41
CA THR A 293 10.27 0.72 10.21
C THR A 293 10.21 2.24 10.29
N PRO A 294 11.31 2.96 10.04
CA PRO A 294 11.29 4.40 9.91
C PRO A 294 10.33 4.81 8.78
N ILE A 295 9.51 5.82 8.99
CA ILE A 295 8.68 6.44 7.95
C ILE A 295 9.48 7.63 7.42
N GLU A 296 10.42 7.38 6.51
CA GLU A 296 11.40 8.35 6.04
C GLU A 296 10.79 9.52 5.26
N ASN A 297 9.60 9.34 4.68
CA ASN A 297 8.91 10.35 3.88
C ASN A 297 7.66 10.92 4.56
N CYS A 298 7.55 10.81 5.87
CA CYS A 298 6.41 11.30 6.64
C CYS A 298 6.90 12.04 7.88
N ILE A 299 6.21 13.14 8.20
CA ILE A 299 6.45 13.90 9.42
C ILE A 299 5.16 14.05 10.21
N HIS A 300 5.24 14.01 11.53
CA HIS A 300 4.18 14.49 12.39
C HIS A 300 4.25 16.01 12.47
N CYS A 301 3.16 16.70 12.13
CA CYS A 301 3.13 18.15 12.14
C CYS A 301 1.91 18.69 12.89
N LEU A 302 2.14 19.76 13.66
CA LEU A 302 1.09 20.59 14.21
C LEU A 302 0.76 21.69 13.19
N CYS A 303 -0.35 21.54 12.49
CA CYS A 303 -0.80 22.49 11.48
C CYS A 303 -1.68 23.57 12.11
N THR A 304 -1.29 24.84 11.95
CA THR A 304 -2.09 25.98 12.38
C THR A 304 -2.92 26.53 11.22
N ASN A 305 -4.22 26.76 11.44
CA ASN A 305 -5.09 27.39 10.45
C ASN A 305 -4.80 28.89 10.37
N THR A 306 -4.08 29.33 9.33
CA THR A 306 -3.70 30.74 9.14
C THR A 306 -4.87 31.67 8.81
N LYS A 307 -6.08 31.16 8.59
CA LYS A 307 -7.31 31.96 8.47
C LYS A 307 -7.94 32.28 9.83
N PHE A 308 -7.55 31.57 10.89
CA PHE A 308 -8.00 31.84 12.25
C PHE A 308 -7.17 32.96 12.87
N VAL A 309 -7.85 34.00 13.38
CA VAL A 309 -7.22 35.27 13.77
C VAL A 309 -5.94 35.17 14.60
N PRO A 310 -5.87 34.37 15.69
CA PRO A 310 -4.62 34.24 16.44
C PRO A 310 -3.44 33.75 15.59
N PHE A 311 -3.69 32.88 14.61
CA PHE A 311 -2.66 32.28 13.78
C PHE A 311 -2.37 33.02 12.46
N GLN A 312 -3.03 34.16 12.21
CA GLN A 312 -2.63 35.09 11.14
C GLN A 312 -1.27 35.69 11.45
N ASP A 313 -0.99 35.96 12.71
CA ASP A 313 0.29 36.51 13.18
C ASP A 313 1.37 35.39 13.15
N ALA A 314 2.49 35.68 12.51
CA ALA A 314 3.64 34.80 12.42
C ALA A 314 4.32 34.56 13.78
N ASP A 315 4.34 35.56 14.64
CA ASP A 315 5.00 35.45 15.94
C ASP A 315 4.18 34.61 16.92
N VAL A 316 2.83 34.62 16.80
CA VAL A 316 1.99 33.65 17.52
C VAL A 316 2.27 32.22 17.08
N ARG A 317 2.42 31.96 15.78
CA ARG A 317 2.79 30.63 15.27
C ARG A 317 4.17 30.18 15.77
N LYS A 318 5.16 31.08 15.78
CA LYS A 318 6.49 30.81 16.35
C LYS A 318 6.42 30.52 17.84
N ALA A 319 5.65 31.33 18.60
CA ALA A 319 5.47 31.12 20.04
C ALA A 319 4.91 29.72 20.33
N VAL A 320 3.91 29.26 19.55
CA VAL A 320 3.39 27.89 19.66
C VAL A 320 4.47 26.85 19.35
N ALA A 321 5.26 27.04 18.28
CA ALA A 321 6.33 26.11 17.93
C ALA A 321 7.39 26.01 19.05
N TYR A 322 7.78 27.12 19.65
CA TYR A 322 8.72 27.12 20.78
C TYR A 322 8.14 26.55 22.08
N ALA A 323 6.82 26.58 22.25
CA ALA A 323 6.16 26.04 23.43
C ALA A 323 5.93 24.50 23.36
N VAL A 324 6.12 23.88 22.21
CA VAL A 324 5.98 22.42 22.06
C VAL A 324 7.18 21.72 22.73
N PRO A 325 6.94 20.85 23.73
CA PRO A 325 8.01 20.13 24.42
C PRO A 325 8.43 18.89 23.61
N TYR A 326 9.19 19.08 22.52
CA TYR A 326 9.51 18.04 21.54
C TYR A 326 10.16 16.82 22.17
N GLU A 327 11.16 17.02 23.04
CA GLU A 327 11.90 15.93 23.68
C GLU A 327 10.98 15.13 24.64
N GLU A 328 10.15 15.80 25.43
CA GLU A 328 9.22 15.13 26.34
C GLU A 328 8.16 14.33 25.57
N ILE A 329 7.66 14.87 24.45
CA ILE A 329 6.74 14.15 23.55
C ILE A 329 7.44 12.93 22.96
N PHE A 330 8.66 13.07 22.48
CA PHE A 330 9.44 11.96 21.91
C PHE A 330 9.65 10.85 22.91
N GLN A 331 10.04 11.19 24.16
CA GLN A 331 10.30 10.19 25.19
C GLN A 331 9.02 9.59 25.79
N SER A 332 7.99 10.41 26.06
CA SER A 332 6.81 9.95 26.83
C SER A 332 5.68 9.42 25.94
N ALA A 333 5.50 9.96 24.74
CA ALA A 333 4.42 9.56 23.83
C ALA A 333 4.87 8.56 22.77
N SER A 334 6.09 8.75 22.23
CA SER A 334 6.66 7.85 21.21
C SER A 334 7.61 6.79 21.78
N PHE A 335 7.88 6.82 23.10
CA PHE A 335 8.80 5.88 23.78
C PHE A 335 10.16 5.79 23.09
N GLY A 336 10.69 6.93 22.60
CA GLY A 336 11.95 7.02 21.87
C GLY A 336 11.89 6.40 20.47
N ARG A 337 10.71 6.10 19.92
CA ARG A 337 10.53 5.53 18.57
C ARG A 337 10.27 6.65 17.57
N GLY A 338 11.18 6.83 16.65
CA GLY A 338 11.17 7.89 15.65
C GLY A 338 12.53 8.55 15.52
N ALA A 339 12.63 9.60 14.72
CA ALA A 339 13.81 10.45 14.54
C ALA A 339 13.39 11.93 14.60
#